data_630c0c147133e8a8b236f708869b4c39
#
_entry.id   630c0c147133e8a8b236f708869b4c39
#
_cell.length_a   1.000
_cell.length_b   1.000
_cell.length_c   1.000
_cell.angle_alpha   90.00
_cell.angle_beta   90.00
_cell.angle_gamma   90.00
#
_symmetry.space_group_name_H-M   'P 1'
#
loop_
_entity.id
_entity.type
_entity.pdbx_description
1 polymer ?
#
loop_
_entity_poly.entity_id
_entity_poly.type
_entity_poly.pdbx_seq_one_letter_code
_entity_poly.pdbx_strand_id
1 'polypeptide(L)'
;MTTWDDRFRNGDYPQDPDPSPVLRRYVDSFPDGRALDVATGTGRNAVFLAEEGYQVDGIDKSGEGLRIARRNAADRGVADRTNWIRADISSYTFPESTYDVITISFYRAVDRFPDVKEALAPGGVLFVQHHLRTSDPVESGPSGDRYRFAANELLHSCLDLTVLYYDERTERRADGRSGALTQIVARNSSGNHQSYPRASLAEDDGQS
;
A
#
# COMPACT_ATOMS: atom_id res chain seq x y z
N MET A 1 17.03 -19.09 -8.98
CA MET A 1 16.52 -17.87 -8.31
C MET A 1 15.01 -18.03 -8.17
N THR A 2 14.48 -18.05 -6.96
CA THR A 2 13.04 -18.23 -6.71
C THR A 2 12.27 -17.04 -7.28
N THR A 3 11.28 -17.27 -8.12
CA THR A 3 10.42 -16.22 -8.69
C THR A 3 9.33 -15.79 -7.70
N TRP A 4 8.65 -14.66 -7.96
CA TRP A 4 7.48 -14.28 -7.19
C TRP A 4 6.34 -15.28 -7.34
N ASP A 5 6.15 -15.85 -8.55
CA ASP A 5 5.16 -16.92 -8.77
C ASP A 5 5.44 -18.14 -7.88
N ASP A 6 6.72 -18.54 -7.72
CA ASP A 6 7.08 -19.65 -6.84
C ASP A 6 6.76 -19.32 -5.37
N ARG A 7 7.05 -18.10 -4.91
CA ARG A 7 6.79 -17.68 -3.53
C ARG A 7 5.31 -17.68 -3.19
N PHE A 8 4.46 -17.15 -4.09
CA PHE A 8 3.01 -17.19 -3.89
C PHE A 8 2.46 -18.62 -3.95
N ARG A 9 2.96 -19.45 -4.86
CA ARG A 9 2.54 -20.85 -4.97
C ARG A 9 2.93 -21.67 -3.74
N ASN A 10 4.11 -21.45 -3.20
CA ASN A 10 4.63 -22.17 -2.04
C ASN A 10 4.02 -21.68 -0.70
N GLY A 11 3.23 -20.61 -0.70
CA GLY A 11 2.65 -20.07 0.53
C GLY A 11 3.63 -19.26 1.39
N ASP A 12 4.74 -18.77 0.80
CA ASP A 12 5.69 -17.90 1.49
C ASP A 12 5.05 -16.56 1.93
N TYR A 13 3.89 -16.26 1.37
CA TYR A 13 3.07 -15.07 1.70
C TYR A 13 1.63 -15.47 2.02
N PRO A 14 0.94 -14.72 2.91
CA PRO A 14 -0.46 -14.97 3.22
C PRO A 14 -1.33 -14.99 1.96
N GLN A 15 -2.22 -15.99 1.85
CA GLN A 15 -3.09 -16.14 0.69
C GLN A 15 -4.24 -15.14 0.69
N ASP A 16 -4.75 -14.76 1.86
CA ASP A 16 -5.81 -13.77 2.06
C ASP A 16 -5.47 -12.92 3.30
N PRO A 17 -4.54 -11.96 3.19
CA PRO A 17 -4.14 -11.12 4.31
C PRO A 17 -5.14 -9.99 4.54
N ASP A 18 -5.31 -9.59 5.80
CA ASP A 18 -6.04 -8.37 6.15
C ASP A 18 -5.41 -7.13 5.52
N PRO A 19 -6.21 -6.09 5.17
CA PRO A 19 -5.69 -4.83 4.69
C PRO A 19 -4.83 -4.13 5.76
N SER A 20 -4.01 -3.17 5.33
CA SER A 20 -3.22 -2.38 6.27
C SER A 20 -4.14 -1.67 7.29
N PRO A 21 -3.85 -1.75 8.60
CA PRO A 21 -4.63 -1.04 9.61
C PRO A 21 -4.68 0.49 9.39
N VAL A 22 -3.60 1.08 8.87
CA VAL A 22 -3.57 2.50 8.53
C VAL A 22 -4.46 2.79 7.33
N LEU A 23 -4.43 1.98 6.28
CA LEU A 23 -5.34 2.14 5.14
C LEU A 23 -6.80 2.07 5.60
N ARG A 24 -7.16 1.07 6.40
CA ARG A 24 -8.51 0.90 6.98
C ARG A 24 -8.94 2.12 7.80
N ARG A 25 -8.00 2.70 8.59
CA ARG A 25 -8.29 3.86 9.44
C ARG A 25 -8.61 5.13 8.65
N TYR A 26 -8.01 5.30 7.48
CA TYR A 26 -8.09 6.55 6.73
C TYR A 26 -9.03 6.49 5.52
N VAL A 27 -9.49 5.31 5.09
CA VAL A 27 -10.25 5.12 3.84
C VAL A 27 -11.51 5.98 3.77
N ASP A 28 -12.23 6.14 4.86
CA ASP A 28 -13.45 6.99 4.93
C ASP A 28 -13.19 8.48 4.64
N SER A 29 -11.93 8.90 4.69
CA SER A 29 -11.51 10.28 4.41
C SER A 29 -10.96 10.47 2.99
N PHE A 30 -10.89 9.38 2.21
CA PHE A 30 -10.38 9.43 0.85
C PHE A 30 -11.50 9.81 -0.12
N PRO A 31 -11.16 10.40 -1.28
CA PRO A 31 -12.15 10.64 -2.34
C PRO A 31 -12.65 9.32 -2.90
N ASP A 32 -13.94 9.25 -3.24
CA ASP A 32 -14.53 8.13 -3.98
C ASP A 32 -13.97 8.07 -5.41
N GLY A 33 -14.01 6.89 -6.05
CA GLY A 33 -13.71 6.75 -7.47
C GLY A 33 -12.85 5.55 -7.84
N ARG A 34 -11.72 5.79 -8.52
CA ARG A 34 -10.82 4.74 -8.99
C ARG A 34 -9.61 4.60 -8.07
N ALA A 35 -9.25 3.37 -7.79
CA ALA A 35 -8.05 3.05 -7.04
C ALA A 35 -7.05 2.22 -7.87
N LEU A 36 -5.77 2.37 -7.54
CA LEU A 36 -4.69 1.56 -8.07
C LEU A 36 -3.94 0.91 -6.90
N ASP A 37 -3.78 -0.40 -6.94
CA ASP A 37 -2.90 -1.11 -5.99
C ASP A 37 -1.65 -1.62 -6.72
N VAL A 38 -0.52 -1.00 -6.42
CA VAL A 38 0.77 -1.24 -7.08
C VAL A 38 1.50 -2.39 -6.38
N ALA A 39 1.93 -3.39 -7.15
CA ALA A 39 2.47 -4.66 -6.65
C ALA A 39 1.49 -5.35 -5.71
N THR A 40 0.27 -5.52 -6.21
CA THR A 40 -0.90 -5.95 -5.44
C THR A 40 -0.79 -7.35 -4.81
N GLY A 41 0.10 -8.21 -5.32
CA GLY A 41 0.30 -9.57 -4.82
C GLY A 41 -0.99 -10.38 -4.81
N THR A 42 -1.44 -10.78 -3.62
CA THR A 42 -2.69 -11.54 -3.40
C THR A 42 -3.93 -10.66 -3.27
N GLY A 43 -3.82 -9.35 -3.55
CA GLY A 43 -4.95 -8.41 -3.58
C GLY A 43 -5.32 -7.80 -2.23
N ARG A 44 -4.43 -7.84 -1.25
CA ARG A 44 -4.64 -7.38 0.12
C ARG A 44 -5.39 -6.05 0.24
N ASN A 45 -4.87 -5.00 -0.40
CA ASN A 45 -5.48 -3.67 -0.35
C ASN A 45 -6.49 -3.48 -1.48
N ALA A 46 -6.24 -4.07 -2.64
CA ALA A 46 -7.16 -3.98 -3.79
C ALA A 46 -8.54 -4.52 -3.48
N VAL A 47 -8.63 -5.70 -2.87
CA VAL A 47 -9.91 -6.32 -2.50
C VAL A 47 -10.62 -5.48 -1.44
N PHE A 48 -9.90 -5.00 -0.43
CA PHE A 48 -10.45 -4.11 0.59
C PHE A 48 -11.02 -2.82 -0.02
N LEU A 49 -10.26 -2.13 -0.89
CA LEU A 49 -10.74 -0.93 -1.56
C LEU A 49 -11.97 -1.21 -2.42
N ALA A 50 -12.06 -2.38 -3.05
CA ALA A 50 -13.25 -2.78 -3.80
C ALA A 50 -14.47 -3.01 -2.89
N GLU A 51 -14.28 -3.57 -1.68
CA GLU A 51 -15.32 -3.67 -0.64
C GLU A 51 -15.80 -2.28 -0.20
N GLU A 52 -14.91 -1.30 -0.10
CA GLU A 52 -15.23 0.10 0.21
C GLU A 52 -15.83 0.88 -0.97
N GLY A 53 -16.04 0.23 -2.12
CA GLY A 53 -16.78 0.79 -3.24
C GLY A 53 -15.95 1.29 -4.42
N TYR A 54 -14.63 1.25 -4.34
CA TYR A 54 -13.75 1.71 -5.43
C TYR A 54 -13.79 0.78 -6.64
N GLN A 55 -13.56 1.35 -7.83
CA GLN A 55 -13.16 0.58 -9.02
C GLN A 55 -11.63 0.45 -8.98
N VAL A 56 -11.12 -0.78 -8.84
CA VAL A 56 -9.71 -1.02 -8.50
C VAL A 56 -8.96 -1.69 -9.64
N ASP A 57 -7.85 -1.08 -10.05
CA ASP A 57 -6.83 -1.72 -10.87
C ASP A 57 -5.73 -2.29 -9.94
N GLY A 58 -5.51 -3.59 -9.96
CA GLY A 58 -4.42 -4.26 -9.25
C GLY A 58 -3.31 -4.67 -10.20
N ILE A 59 -2.10 -4.14 -10.02
CA ILE A 59 -0.95 -4.45 -10.89
C ILE A 59 0.05 -5.31 -10.15
N ASP A 60 0.46 -6.43 -10.76
CA ASP A 60 1.60 -7.23 -10.31
C ASP A 60 2.28 -7.93 -11.50
N LYS A 61 3.57 -8.23 -11.36
CA LYS A 61 4.28 -9.07 -12.34
C LYS A 61 4.01 -10.56 -12.16
N SER A 62 3.58 -10.98 -10.97
CA SER A 62 3.27 -12.35 -10.65
C SER A 62 1.88 -12.73 -11.15
N GLY A 63 1.82 -13.64 -12.12
CA GLY A 63 0.56 -14.23 -12.57
C GLY A 63 -0.11 -15.06 -11.48
N GLU A 64 0.68 -15.70 -10.61
CA GLU A 64 0.17 -16.50 -9.50
C GLU A 64 -0.43 -15.60 -8.40
N GLY A 65 0.24 -14.49 -8.05
CA GLY A 65 -0.31 -13.48 -7.14
C GLY A 65 -1.67 -12.97 -7.63
N LEU A 66 -1.75 -12.56 -8.89
CA LEU A 66 -3.00 -12.09 -9.50
C LEU A 66 -4.10 -13.17 -9.58
N ARG A 67 -3.72 -14.44 -9.76
CA ARG A 67 -4.69 -15.55 -9.72
C ARG A 67 -5.33 -15.67 -8.33
N ILE A 68 -4.53 -15.54 -7.29
CA ILE A 68 -4.99 -15.56 -5.89
C ILE A 68 -5.85 -14.32 -5.62
N ALA A 69 -5.41 -13.12 -6.01
CA ALA A 69 -6.14 -11.88 -5.84
C ALA A 69 -7.53 -11.93 -6.48
N ARG A 70 -7.63 -12.48 -7.71
CA ARG A 70 -8.91 -12.68 -8.40
C ARG A 70 -9.84 -13.61 -7.64
N ARG A 71 -9.31 -14.69 -7.07
CA ARG A 71 -10.10 -15.61 -6.23
C ARG A 71 -10.61 -14.86 -4.98
N ASN A 72 -9.72 -14.14 -4.27
CA ASN A 72 -10.09 -13.41 -3.07
C ASN A 72 -11.19 -12.37 -3.36
N ALA A 73 -11.10 -11.64 -4.50
CA ALA A 73 -12.15 -10.71 -4.92
C ALA A 73 -13.49 -11.42 -5.21
N ALA A 74 -13.44 -12.60 -5.84
CA ALA A 74 -14.66 -13.39 -6.09
C ALA A 74 -15.29 -13.91 -4.79
N ASP A 75 -14.48 -14.43 -3.87
CA ASP A 75 -14.93 -14.96 -2.59
C ASP A 75 -15.56 -13.86 -1.70
N ARG A 76 -15.15 -12.60 -1.87
CA ARG A 76 -15.71 -11.43 -1.18
C ARG A 76 -16.79 -10.68 -1.99
N GLY A 77 -17.18 -11.19 -3.17
CA GLY A 77 -18.26 -10.65 -3.98
C GLY A 77 -17.97 -9.30 -4.66
N VAL A 78 -16.69 -8.96 -4.86
CA VAL A 78 -16.25 -7.67 -5.45
C VAL A 78 -15.49 -7.84 -6.77
N ALA A 79 -15.63 -8.99 -7.43
CA ALA A 79 -14.91 -9.29 -8.66
C ALA A 79 -15.25 -8.32 -9.82
N ASP A 80 -16.47 -7.79 -9.84
CA ASP A 80 -16.95 -6.82 -10.83
C ASP A 80 -16.37 -5.41 -10.65
N ARG A 81 -15.74 -5.15 -9.49
CA ARG A 81 -15.08 -3.89 -9.17
C ARG A 81 -13.56 -3.96 -9.30
N THR A 82 -13.01 -5.12 -9.68
CA THR A 82 -11.56 -5.32 -9.74
C THR A 82 -11.09 -5.67 -11.14
N ASN A 83 -10.01 -5.04 -11.57
CA ASN A 83 -9.29 -5.35 -12.80
C ASN A 83 -7.84 -5.70 -12.47
N TRP A 84 -7.36 -6.84 -13.01
CA TRP A 84 -6.03 -7.38 -12.68
C TRP A 84 -5.09 -7.29 -13.88
N ILE A 85 -4.04 -6.48 -13.72
CA ILE A 85 -3.08 -6.14 -14.77
C ILE A 85 -1.75 -6.85 -14.48
N ARG A 86 -1.34 -7.75 -15.37
CA ARG A 86 -0.01 -8.36 -15.28
C ARG A 86 1.02 -7.49 -15.98
N ALA A 87 1.83 -6.77 -15.20
CA ALA A 87 2.87 -5.91 -15.72
C ALA A 87 4.07 -5.79 -14.76
N ASP A 88 5.23 -5.45 -15.29
CA ASP A 88 6.38 -5.04 -14.47
C ASP A 88 6.27 -3.54 -14.18
N ILE A 89 6.19 -3.19 -12.90
CA ILE A 89 6.05 -1.81 -12.43
C ILE A 89 7.22 -0.93 -12.90
N SER A 90 8.41 -1.49 -13.08
CA SER A 90 9.60 -0.74 -13.51
C SER A 90 9.46 -0.15 -14.91
N SER A 91 8.60 -0.72 -15.75
CA SER A 91 8.35 -0.31 -17.13
C SER A 91 6.90 0.04 -17.44
N TYR A 92 6.01 -0.03 -16.43
CA TYR A 92 4.61 0.28 -16.62
C TYR A 92 4.40 1.80 -16.79
N THR A 93 3.61 2.19 -17.80
CA THR A 93 3.20 3.58 -17.99
C THR A 93 1.90 3.83 -17.23
N PHE A 94 1.98 4.63 -16.18
CA PHE A 94 0.80 5.01 -15.41
C PHE A 94 0.01 6.09 -16.17
N PRO A 95 -1.34 5.98 -16.24
CA PRO A 95 -2.15 7.04 -16.83
C PRO A 95 -2.19 8.25 -15.89
N GLU A 96 -1.93 9.45 -16.42
CA GLU A 96 -1.92 10.69 -15.65
C GLU A 96 -3.30 11.04 -15.07
N SER A 97 -3.32 11.64 -13.87
CA SER A 97 -4.50 12.20 -13.20
C SER A 97 -5.74 11.28 -13.22
N THR A 98 -5.53 9.97 -13.02
CA THR A 98 -6.57 8.96 -13.23
C THR A 98 -7.09 8.35 -11.95
N TYR A 99 -6.27 8.26 -10.90
CA TYR A 99 -6.61 7.53 -9.69
C TYR A 99 -6.86 8.45 -8.51
N ASP A 100 -7.99 8.23 -7.84
CA ASP A 100 -8.37 8.91 -6.61
C ASP A 100 -7.62 8.34 -5.40
N VAL A 101 -7.25 7.07 -5.46
CA VAL A 101 -6.43 6.40 -4.44
C VAL A 101 -5.36 5.54 -5.10
N ILE A 102 -4.12 5.66 -4.64
CA ILE A 102 -3.04 4.74 -5.02
C ILE A 102 -2.46 4.13 -3.76
N THR A 103 -2.33 2.80 -3.74
CA THR A 103 -1.70 2.06 -2.65
C THR A 103 -0.46 1.33 -3.11
N ILE A 104 0.59 1.33 -2.28
CA ILE A 104 1.83 0.56 -2.49
C ILE A 104 2.22 -0.09 -1.17
N SER A 105 2.20 -1.43 -1.11
CA SER A 105 2.61 -2.14 0.10
C SER A 105 3.73 -3.13 -0.17
N PHE A 106 4.82 -3.01 0.59
CA PHE A 106 5.98 -3.91 0.56
C PHE A 106 6.69 -4.04 -0.80
N TYR A 107 6.49 -3.06 -1.67
CA TYR A 107 7.25 -2.86 -2.90
C TYR A 107 7.98 -1.52 -2.87
N ARG A 108 9.31 -1.53 -2.97
CA ARG A 108 10.12 -0.30 -2.90
C ARG A 108 10.15 0.38 -4.28
N ALA A 109 9.19 1.27 -4.52
CA ALA A 109 8.95 1.93 -5.81
C ALA A 109 9.50 3.36 -5.88
N VAL A 110 10.56 3.70 -5.12
CA VAL A 110 11.07 5.09 -5.00
C VAL A 110 11.35 5.71 -6.36
N ASP A 111 11.99 4.95 -7.25
CA ASP A 111 12.32 5.42 -8.61
C ASP A 111 11.07 5.67 -9.49
N ARG A 112 9.91 5.15 -9.09
CA ARG A 112 8.63 5.30 -9.79
C ARG A 112 7.68 6.28 -9.13
N PHE A 113 8.06 6.87 -7.98
CA PHE A 113 7.21 7.83 -7.28
C PHE A 113 6.82 9.06 -8.11
N PRO A 114 7.68 9.64 -8.96
CA PRO A 114 7.23 10.71 -9.84
C PRO A 114 6.03 10.29 -10.70
N ASP A 115 6.14 9.17 -11.43
CA ASP A 115 5.07 8.69 -12.30
C ASP A 115 3.81 8.28 -11.52
N VAL A 116 3.98 7.66 -10.34
CA VAL A 116 2.86 7.30 -9.45
C VAL A 116 2.12 8.54 -8.96
N LYS A 117 2.84 9.61 -8.61
CA LYS A 117 2.24 10.87 -8.17
C LYS A 117 1.54 11.62 -9.31
N GLU A 118 2.08 11.57 -10.53
CA GLU A 118 1.43 12.09 -11.72
C GLU A 118 0.14 11.33 -12.07
N ALA A 119 0.05 10.06 -11.71
CA ALA A 119 -1.16 9.26 -11.90
C ALA A 119 -2.29 9.60 -10.90
N LEU A 120 -2.00 10.29 -9.79
CA LEU A 120 -3.01 10.76 -8.85
C LEU A 120 -3.84 11.88 -9.45
N ALA A 121 -5.16 11.74 -9.38
CA ALA A 121 -6.10 12.82 -9.65
C ALA A 121 -5.89 14.00 -8.67
N PRO A 122 -6.30 15.22 -9.02
CA PRO A 122 -6.31 16.33 -8.08
C PRO A 122 -7.14 15.99 -6.82
N GLY A 123 -6.55 16.10 -5.64
CA GLY A 123 -7.17 15.66 -4.39
C GLY A 123 -7.02 14.18 -4.06
N GLY A 124 -6.49 13.40 -4.98
CA GLY A 124 -6.24 11.97 -4.80
C GLY A 124 -5.22 11.66 -3.70
N VAL A 125 -5.27 10.46 -3.16
CA VAL A 125 -4.48 10.05 -1.98
C VAL A 125 -3.53 8.91 -2.33
N LEU A 126 -2.28 9.05 -1.90
CA LEU A 126 -1.26 8.03 -1.91
C LEU A 126 -1.12 7.41 -0.52
N PHE A 127 -1.26 6.09 -0.43
CA PHE A 127 -0.87 5.31 0.73
C PHE A 127 0.34 4.44 0.40
N VAL A 128 1.40 4.54 1.20
CA VAL A 128 2.56 3.65 1.08
C VAL A 128 2.90 3.05 2.43
N GLN A 129 3.21 1.76 2.42
CA GLN A 129 3.71 1.02 3.57
C GLN A 129 4.89 0.14 3.15
N HIS A 130 6.00 0.21 3.89
CA HIS A 130 7.16 -0.61 3.58
C HIS A 130 8.02 -0.91 4.80
N HIS A 131 8.95 -1.84 4.64
CA HIS A 131 9.97 -2.13 5.65
C HIS A 131 10.95 -0.98 5.79
N LEU A 132 11.31 -0.67 7.05
CA LEU A 132 12.26 0.35 7.45
C LEU A 132 13.62 -0.27 7.82
N ARG A 133 14.71 0.42 7.56
CA ARG A 133 16.03 0.13 8.14
C ARG A 133 16.02 0.47 9.62
N THR A 134 16.56 -0.40 10.44
CA THR A 134 16.63 -0.21 11.88
C THR A 134 17.86 -0.89 12.46
N SER A 135 18.38 -0.38 13.56
CA SER A 135 19.38 -1.04 14.40
C SER A 135 18.77 -2.06 15.36
N ASP A 136 17.43 -2.03 15.54
CA ASP A 136 16.75 -2.99 16.38
C ASP A 136 16.75 -4.38 15.75
N PRO A 137 16.81 -5.45 16.53
CA PRO A 137 16.67 -6.80 16.00
C PRO A 137 15.28 -7.01 15.44
N VAL A 138 15.19 -7.27 14.13
CA VAL A 138 13.92 -7.56 13.43
C VAL A 138 13.97 -8.92 12.75
N GLU A 139 12.87 -9.64 12.83
CA GLU A 139 12.71 -11.02 12.31
C GLU A 139 11.93 -11.05 11.00
N SER A 140 11.30 -9.93 10.62
CA SER A 140 10.48 -9.84 9.42
C SER A 140 11.01 -8.83 8.40
N GLY A 141 10.69 -9.08 7.14
CA GLY A 141 11.08 -8.23 6.01
C GLY A 141 12.22 -8.79 5.18
N PRO A 142 12.62 -8.08 4.13
CA PRO A 142 13.66 -8.53 3.21
C PRO A 142 15.03 -8.54 3.91
N SER A 143 15.88 -9.48 3.50
CA SER A 143 17.30 -9.48 3.87
C SER A 143 18.03 -8.40 3.07
N GLY A 144 18.59 -7.42 3.76
CA GLY A 144 19.44 -6.38 3.19
C GLY A 144 18.76 -5.02 3.04
N ASP A 145 19.52 -4.00 3.40
CA ASP A 145 19.06 -2.61 3.51
C ASP A 145 18.62 -1.97 2.19
N ARG A 146 19.14 -2.46 1.05
CA ARG A 146 18.74 -1.95 -0.27
C ARG A 146 17.24 -2.13 -0.58
N TYR A 147 16.58 -3.05 0.12
CA TYR A 147 15.14 -3.33 -0.03
C TYR A 147 14.30 -2.67 1.07
N ARG A 148 14.90 -1.85 1.92
CA ARG A 148 14.27 -1.15 3.03
C ARG A 148 14.40 0.35 2.84
N PHE A 149 13.45 1.12 3.29
CA PHE A 149 13.57 2.57 3.35
C PHE A 149 14.56 2.97 4.45
N ALA A 150 15.37 4.00 4.19
CA ALA A 150 16.12 4.68 5.23
C ALA A 150 15.17 5.56 6.07
N ALA A 151 15.61 5.99 7.25
CA ALA A 151 14.86 6.93 8.08
C ALA A 151 14.49 8.19 7.28
N ASN A 152 13.23 8.59 7.33
CA ASN A 152 12.64 9.72 6.61
C ASN A 152 12.69 9.64 5.07
N GLU A 153 13.22 8.58 4.46
CA GLU A 153 13.32 8.49 3.00
C GLU A 153 11.93 8.51 2.33
N LEU A 154 10.96 7.80 2.91
CA LEU A 154 9.58 7.79 2.41
C LEU A 154 8.94 9.18 2.58
N LEU A 155 9.14 9.84 3.71
CA LEU A 155 8.66 11.20 3.96
C LEU A 155 9.21 12.17 2.92
N HIS A 156 10.52 12.20 2.73
CA HIS A 156 11.18 13.07 1.75
C HIS A 156 10.68 12.84 0.33
N SER A 157 10.36 11.60 -0.01
CA SER A 157 9.83 11.25 -1.34
C SER A 157 8.40 11.76 -1.59
N CYS A 158 7.71 12.25 -0.56
CA CYS A 158 6.31 12.71 -0.63
C CYS A 158 6.10 14.17 -0.17
N LEU A 159 7.17 14.96 0.04
CA LEU A 159 7.03 16.34 0.53
C LEU A 159 6.39 17.31 -0.48
N ASP A 160 6.26 16.94 -1.72
CA ASP A 160 5.50 17.64 -2.76
C ASP A 160 3.98 17.39 -2.66
N LEU A 161 3.56 16.46 -1.82
CA LEU A 161 2.16 16.20 -1.45
C LEU A 161 1.84 16.78 -0.07
N THR A 162 0.56 16.87 0.27
CA THR A 162 0.15 17.17 1.65
C THR A 162 0.17 15.90 2.48
N VAL A 163 1.11 15.80 3.40
CA VAL A 163 1.21 14.65 4.32
C VAL A 163 0.09 14.71 5.36
N LEU A 164 -0.77 13.69 5.38
CA LEU A 164 -1.88 13.55 6.32
C LEU A 164 -1.52 12.66 7.51
N TYR A 165 -0.66 11.68 7.27
CA TYR A 165 -0.14 10.77 8.28
C TYR A 165 1.25 10.30 7.86
N TYR A 166 2.15 10.20 8.82
CA TYR A 166 3.45 9.58 8.66
C TYR A 166 3.89 8.91 9.95
N ASP A 167 4.51 7.73 9.81
CA ASP A 167 4.99 6.97 10.95
C ASP A 167 6.19 6.09 10.56
N GLU A 168 7.17 6.03 11.45
CA GLU A 168 8.27 5.07 11.42
C GLU A 168 8.36 4.41 12.78
N ARG A 169 8.24 3.07 12.81
CA ARG A 169 8.25 2.35 14.08
C ARG A 169 8.77 0.92 13.95
N THR A 170 9.21 0.39 15.07
CA THR A 170 9.32 -1.06 15.27
C THR A 170 7.99 -1.56 15.85
N GLU A 171 7.50 -2.68 15.35
CA GLU A 171 6.26 -3.27 15.84
C GLU A 171 6.42 -4.78 16.03
N ARG A 172 5.60 -5.34 16.93
CA ARG A 172 5.40 -6.78 17.05
C ARG A 172 4.18 -7.18 16.23
N ARG A 173 4.35 -8.07 15.27
CA ARG A 173 3.30 -8.56 14.38
C ARG A 173 2.40 -9.57 15.09
N ALA A 174 1.23 -9.85 14.50
CA ALA A 174 0.31 -10.86 15.02
C ALA A 174 0.92 -12.27 15.10
N ASP A 175 1.89 -12.59 14.24
CA ASP A 175 2.66 -13.84 14.27
C ASP A 175 3.78 -13.86 15.33
N GLY A 176 3.86 -12.82 16.16
CA GLY A 176 4.82 -12.65 17.25
C GLY A 176 6.19 -12.13 16.81
N ARG A 177 6.48 -12.06 15.50
CA ARG A 177 7.77 -11.58 14.99
C ARG A 177 7.86 -10.05 15.06
N SER A 178 9.05 -9.55 15.37
CA SER A 178 9.35 -8.11 15.28
C SER A 178 9.62 -7.65 13.85
N GLY A 179 9.21 -6.43 13.53
CA GLY A 179 9.45 -5.78 12.25
C GLY A 179 9.57 -4.27 12.40
N ALA A 180 10.23 -3.62 11.45
CA ALA A 180 10.28 -2.16 11.38
C ALA A 180 9.58 -1.70 10.10
N LEU A 181 8.69 -0.72 10.22
CA LEU A 181 7.85 -0.19 9.16
C LEU A 181 7.96 1.32 9.06
N THR A 182 7.81 1.81 7.83
CA THR A 182 7.47 3.20 7.52
C THR A 182 6.15 3.22 6.78
N GLN A 183 5.30 4.20 7.09
CA GLN A 183 3.97 4.36 6.49
C GLN A 183 3.68 5.84 6.23
N ILE A 184 3.02 6.13 5.13
CA ILE A 184 2.57 7.47 4.79
C ILE A 184 1.19 7.45 4.15
N VAL A 185 0.36 8.45 4.50
CA VAL A 185 -0.83 8.85 3.77
C VAL A 185 -0.62 10.29 3.34
N ALA A 186 -0.65 10.55 2.04
CA ALA A 186 -0.41 11.87 1.49
C ALA A 186 -1.40 12.20 0.36
N ARG A 187 -1.82 13.46 0.26
CA ARG A 187 -2.83 13.92 -0.70
C ARG A 187 -2.18 14.78 -1.80
N ASN A 188 -2.55 14.52 -3.05
CA ASN A 188 -2.24 15.39 -4.18
C ASN A 188 -3.09 16.67 -4.10
N SER A 189 -2.52 17.73 -3.54
CA SER A 189 -3.22 18.99 -3.34
C SER A 189 -2.43 20.16 -3.90
N SER A 190 -3.16 21.21 -4.28
CA SER A 190 -2.60 22.43 -4.90
C SER A 190 -1.95 23.41 -3.91
N GLY A 191 -1.66 22.99 -2.68
CA GLY A 191 -1.06 23.85 -1.66
C GLY A 191 -2.00 24.89 -1.02
N ASN A 192 -3.28 24.89 -1.39
CA ASN A 192 -4.31 25.74 -0.76
C ASN A 192 -4.73 25.20 0.61
N HIS A 193 -5.69 25.85 1.26
CA HIS A 193 -6.24 25.36 2.53
C HIS A 193 -6.73 23.93 2.41
N GLN A 194 -6.30 23.06 3.33
CA GLN A 194 -6.59 21.63 3.34
C GLN A 194 -7.61 21.29 4.43
N SER A 195 -8.47 20.31 4.15
CA SER A 195 -9.19 19.59 5.19
C SER A 195 -8.38 18.36 5.62
N TYR A 196 -8.27 18.16 6.91
CA TYR A 196 -7.54 17.01 7.46
C TYR A 196 -8.51 16.01 8.08
N PRO A 197 -8.24 14.69 7.97
CA PRO A 197 -8.99 13.68 8.68
C PRO A 197 -8.99 14.00 10.17
N ARG A 198 -10.13 13.88 10.83
CA ARG A 198 -10.16 13.97 12.29
C ARG A 198 -9.54 12.71 12.86
N ALA A 199 -8.35 12.83 13.45
CA ALA A 199 -7.82 11.76 14.28
C ALA A 199 -8.74 11.65 15.51
N SER A 200 -9.49 10.55 15.65
CA SER A 200 -9.94 10.16 16.97
C SER A 200 -8.68 9.75 17.73
N LEU A 201 -8.30 10.53 18.72
CA LEU A 201 -7.44 10.05 19.79
C LEU A 201 -8.30 9.03 20.57
N ALA A 202 -8.51 7.85 20.00
CA ALA A 202 -8.94 6.73 20.80
C ALA A 202 -7.80 6.52 21.80
N GLU A 203 -8.10 6.84 23.04
CA GLU A 203 -7.24 6.55 24.17
C GLU A 203 -6.81 5.10 24.03
N ASP A 204 -5.50 4.90 23.98
CA ASP A 204 -4.87 3.60 24.16
C ASP A 204 -5.15 3.27 25.64
N ASP A 205 -6.33 2.70 25.90
CA ASP A 205 -6.69 2.20 27.20
C ASP A 205 -5.74 1.05 27.50
N GLY A 206 -4.57 1.45 28.02
CA GLY A 206 -3.62 0.56 28.63
C GLY A 206 -4.32 -0.27 29.70
N GLN A 207 -4.77 -1.45 29.31
CA GLN A 207 -5.08 -2.48 30.28
C GLN A 207 -3.77 -3.11 30.72
N SER A 208 -3.45 -2.82 31.95
CA SER A 208 -2.43 -3.38 32.84
C SER A 208 -2.41 -4.91 32.84
#